data_07c8e75da3643686445eb70781e5e222
#
_entry.id   07c8e75da3643686445eb70781e5e222
#
_cell.length_a   1.000
_cell.length_b   1.000
_cell.length_c   1.000
_cell.angle_alpha   90.00
_cell.angle_beta   90.00
_cell.angle_gamma   90.00
#
_symmetry.space_group_name_H-M   'P 1'
#
loop_
_entity.id
_entity.type
_entity.pdbx_description
1 polymer ?
#
loop_
_entity_poly.entity_id
_entity_poly.type
_entity_poly.pdbx_seq_one_letter_code
_entity_poly.pdbx_strand_id
1 'polypeptide(L)'
;MSGTLFDETSEITVVELCEICSVDKQTVDELIAEGILEPTDGRNRTRLPYSSVRVTSTVIRLQRDLGVNLAGAALALELLERIDRLRAQLRHR
;
A
#
# COMPACT_ATOMS: atom_id res chain seq x y z
N MET A 1 -15.68 6.53 17.78
CA MET A 1 -15.71 7.32 16.67
C MET A 1 -14.41 7.50 16.00
N SER A 2 -13.35 7.66 16.74
CA SER A 2 -12.08 7.91 16.11
C SER A 2 -11.64 6.74 15.22
N GLY A 3 -12.06 5.53 15.53
CA GLY A 3 -11.66 4.38 14.73
C GLY A 3 -12.25 4.34 13.35
N THR A 4 -13.32 5.09 13.12
CA THR A 4 -13.98 5.02 11.82
C THR A 4 -13.23 5.76 10.73
N LEU A 5 -12.34 6.70 11.10
CA LEU A 5 -11.59 7.44 10.11
C LEU A 5 -10.62 6.56 9.33
N PHE A 6 -10.17 5.47 9.95
CA PHE A 6 -9.19 4.58 9.33
C PHE A 6 -9.73 3.18 9.19
N ASP A 7 -11.04 3.07 9.10
CA ASP A 7 -11.72 1.81 8.86
C ASP A 7 -11.28 1.24 7.52
N GLU A 8 -11.25 -0.09 7.42
CA GLU A 8 -10.90 -0.76 6.17
C GLU A 8 -11.86 -0.43 5.04
N THR A 9 -13.08 -0.04 5.38
CA THR A 9 -14.06 0.34 4.37
C THR A 9 -13.88 1.77 3.87
N SER A 10 -13.04 2.56 4.54
CA SER A 10 -12.78 3.92 4.10
C SER A 10 -11.97 3.93 2.82
N GLU A 11 -12.26 4.90 1.98
CA GLU A 11 -11.61 5.04 0.69
C GLU A 11 -10.93 6.38 0.56
N ILE A 12 -9.98 6.46 -0.33
CA ILE A 12 -9.24 7.66 -0.63
C ILE A 12 -9.11 7.77 -2.15
N THR A 13 -9.10 8.99 -2.66
CA THR A 13 -8.90 9.15 -4.09
C THR A 13 -7.41 9.05 -4.43
N VAL A 14 -7.14 8.72 -5.69
CA VAL A 14 -5.74 8.68 -6.16
C VAL A 14 -5.07 10.03 -5.96
N VAL A 15 -5.79 11.12 -6.20
CA VAL A 15 -5.24 12.46 -6.02
C VAL A 15 -4.83 12.69 -4.57
N GLU A 16 -5.71 12.31 -3.64
CA GLU A 16 -5.40 12.45 -2.22
C GLU A 16 -4.21 11.60 -1.82
N LEU A 17 -4.13 10.38 -2.34
CA LEU A 17 -3.00 9.51 -2.03
C LEU A 17 -1.69 10.13 -2.49
N CYS A 18 -1.67 10.68 -3.70
CA CYS A 18 -0.49 11.35 -4.22
C CYS A 18 -0.04 12.48 -3.30
N GLU A 19 -1.00 13.26 -2.80
CA GLU A 19 -0.68 14.38 -1.94
C GLU A 19 -0.16 13.90 -0.58
N ILE A 20 -0.84 12.92 0.01
CA ILE A 20 -0.45 12.44 1.34
C ILE A 20 0.92 11.77 1.32
N CYS A 21 1.19 10.98 0.30
CA CYS A 21 2.44 10.22 0.22
C CYS A 21 3.54 10.95 -0.54
N SER A 22 3.25 12.12 -1.09
CA SER A 22 4.21 12.91 -1.87
C SER A 22 4.77 12.12 -3.05
N VAL A 23 3.88 11.46 -3.77
CA VAL A 23 4.24 10.71 -4.97
C VAL A 23 3.41 11.23 -6.14
N ASP A 24 3.87 10.96 -7.36
CA ASP A 24 3.13 11.39 -8.53
C ASP A 24 2.17 10.28 -8.98
N LYS A 25 1.30 10.63 -9.91
CA LYS A 25 0.30 9.69 -10.41
C LYS A 25 0.94 8.49 -11.08
N GLN A 26 2.07 8.71 -11.75
CA GLN A 26 2.77 7.61 -12.42
C GLN A 26 3.19 6.53 -11.42
N THR A 27 3.67 6.94 -10.25
CA THR A 27 4.06 6.00 -9.21
C THR A 27 2.84 5.19 -8.76
N VAL A 28 1.70 5.83 -8.56
CA VAL A 28 0.48 5.13 -8.15
C VAL A 28 0.04 4.17 -9.25
N ASP A 29 0.11 4.60 -10.50
CA ASP A 29 -0.25 3.73 -11.62
C ASP A 29 0.65 2.49 -11.67
N GLU A 30 1.93 2.65 -11.38
CA GLU A 30 2.85 1.52 -11.34
C GLU A 30 2.52 0.57 -10.19
N LEU A 31 2.15 1.11 -9.03
CA LEU A 31 1.75 0.29 -7.89
C LEU A 31 0.50 -0.52 -8.21
N ILE A 32 -0.43 0.07 -8.93
CA ILE A 32 -1.63 -0.63 -9.38
C ILE A 32 -1.26 -1.71 -10.39
N ALA A 33 -0.39 -1.38 -11.33
CA ALA A 33 0.02 -2.32 -12.37
C ALA A 33 0.74 -3.54 -11.77
N GLU A 34 1.50 -3.32 -10.69
CA GLU A 34 2.20 -4.42 -10.01
C GLU A 34 1.29 -5.20 -9.06
N GLY A 35 0.03 -4.79 -8.94
CA GLY A 35 -0.89 -5.48 -8.06
C GLY A 35 -0.72 -5.16 -6.58
N ILE A 36 0.09 -4.15 -6.25
CA ILE A 36 0.31 -3.75 -4.87
C ILE A 36 -0.90 -2.99 -4.34
N LEU A 37 -1.48 -2.15 -5.17
CA LEU A 37 -2.71 -1.41 -4.86
C LEU A 37 -3.81 -1.89 -5.77
N GLU A 38 -5.02 -2.00 -5.20
CA GLU A 38 -6.16 -2.47 -5.97
C GLU A 38 -7.29 -1.45 -5.85
N PRO A 39 -7.62 -0.75 -6.95
CA PRO A 39 -8.72 0.23 -6.92
C PRO A 39 -10.04 -0.41 -6.54
N THR A 40 -10.86 0.36 -5.82
CA THR A 40 -12.18 -0.11 -5.41
C THR A 40 -13.26 0.21 -6.43
N ASP A 41 -12.98 1.08 -7.40
CA ASP A 41 -13.95 1.50 -8.41
C ASP A 41 -13.66 0.88 -9.78
N GLY A 42 -13.01 -0.26 -9.79
CA GLY A 42 -12.81 -1.05 -11.01
C GLY A 42 -11.99 -0.32 -12.05
N ARG A 43 -12.54 -0.22 -13.25
CA ARG A 43 -11.80 0.34 -14.37
C ARG A 43 -11.53 1.83 -14.28
N ASN A 44 -12.31 2.54 -13.46
CA ASN A 44 -12.11 3.97 -13.30
C ASN A 44 -10.78 4.28 -12.62
N ARG A 45 -10.34 3.42 -11.69
CA ARG A 45 -9.04 3.53 -11.03
C ARG A 45 -8.82 4.89 -10.37
N THR A 46 -9.87 5.44 -9.77
CA THR A 46 -9.77 6.74 -9.12
C THR A 46 -9.85 6.65 -7.61
N ARG A 47 -10.26 5.49 -7.07
CA ARG A 47 -10.46 5.33 -5.65
C ARG A 47 -9.74 4.08 -5.15
N LEU A 48 -9.17 4.20 -3.95
CA LEU A 48 -8.38 3.14 -3.33
C LEU A 48 -8.80 2.98 -1.88
N PRO A 49 -8.57 1.80 -1.28
CA PRO A 49 -8.78 1.66 0.15
C PRO A 49 -7.84 2.61 0.89
N TYR A 50 -8.27 3.10 2.03
CA TYR A 50 -7.42 4.01 2.82
C TYR A 50 -6.11 3.34 3.24
N SER A 51 -6.12 2.02 3.40
CA SER A 51 -4.90 1.28 3.72
C SER A 51 -3.80 1.47 2.68
N SER A 52 -4.15 1.94 1.49
CA SER A 52 -3.18 2.23 0.44
C SER A 52 -2.16 3.29 0.87
N VAL A 53 -2.52 4.17 1.80
CA VAL A 53 -1.58 5.17 2.31
C VAL A 53 -0.39 4.49 2.96
N ARG A 54 -0.66 3.54 3.86
CA ARG A 54 0.41 2.84 4.55
C ARG A 54 1.22 1.97 3.60
N VAL A 55 0.53 1.27 2.70
CA VAL A 55 1.20 0.41 1.75
C VAL A 55 2.15 1.23 0.86
N THR A 56 1.65 2.33 0.32
CA THR A 56 2.47 3.18 -0.55
C THR A 56 3.67 3.75 0.21
N SER A 57 3.45 4.25 1.42
CA SER A 57 4.54 4.79 2.23
C SER A 57 5.59 3.73 2.53
N THR A 58 5.17 2.50 2.82
CA THR A 58 6.08 1.41 3.10
C THR A 58 6.91 1.05 1.86
N VAL A 59 6.26 0.97 0.70
CA VAL A 59 6.95 0.63 -0.54
C VAL A 59 8.00 1.70 -0.88
N ILE A 60 7.63 2.97 -0.77
CA ILE A 60 8.57 4.05 -1.07
C ILE A 60 9.77 4.00 -0.14
N ARG A 61 9.53 3.74 1.15
CA ARG A 61 10.61 3.63 2.10
C ARG A 61 11.52 2.44 1.80
N LEU A 62 10.93 1.30 1.42
CA LEU A 62 11.73 0.13 1.06
C LEU A 62 12.60 0.39 -0.16
N GLN A 63 12.05 1.08 -1.17
CA GLN A 63 12.85 1.44 -2.33
C GLN A 63 14.05 2.29 -1.95
N ARG A 64 13.81 3.28 -1.10
CA ARG A 64 14.87 4.19 -0.69
C ARG A 64 15.92 3.49 0.17
N ASP A 65 15.46 2.70 1.14
CA ASP A 65 16.36 2.09 2.10
C ASP A 65 17.15 0.93 1.51
N LEU A 66 16.54 0.17 0.61
CA LEU A 66 17.17 -1.00 0.01
C LEU A 66 17.82 -0.71 -1.34
N GLY A 67 17.48 0.43 -1.94
CA GLY A 67 18.01 0.77 -3.25
C GLY A 67 17.50 -0.15 -4.35
N VAL A 68 16.27 -0.65 -4.21
CA VAL A 68 15.70 -1.58 -5.18
C VAL A 68 14.64 -0.88 -6.02
N ASN A 69 14.27 -1.48 -7.14
CA ASN A 69 13.20 -0.96 -7.97
C ASN A 69 11.85 -1.33 -7.35
N LEU A 70 10.77 -0.91 -8.02
CA LEU A 70 9.43 -1.14 -7.49
C LEU A 70 9.12 -2.62 -7.31
N ALA A 71 9.52 -3.44 -8.28
CA ALA A 71 9.27 -4.88 -8.19
C ALA A 71 10.00 -5.49 -6.97
N GLY A 72 11.22 -5.03 -6.71
CA GLY A 72 11.98 -5.49 -5.54
C GLY A 72 11.32 -5.04 -4.24
N ALA A 73 10.82 -3.80 -4.21
CA ALA A 73 10.12 -3.30 -3.02
C ALA A 73 8.83 -4.06 -2.79
N ALA A 74 8.12 -4.41 -3.86
CA ALA A 74 6.90 -5.20 -3.75
C ALA A 74 7.17 -6.57 -3.16
N LEU A 75 8.25 -7.21 -3.61
CA LEU A 75 8.65 -8.51 -3.06
C LEU A 75 9.01 -8.39 -1.59
N ALA A 76 9.76 -7.35 -1.23
CA ALA A 76 10.14 -7.12 0.17
C ALA A 76 8.89 -6.94 1.05
N LEU A 77 7.91 -6.19 0.56
CA LEU A 77 6.67 -5.99 1.30
C LEU A 77 5.94 -7.32 1.51
N GLU A 78 5.86 -8.12 0.46
CA GLU A 78 5.21 -9.43 0.56
C GLU A 78 5.89 -10.32 1.58
N LEU A 79 7.21 -10.33 1.59
CA LEU A 79 7.99 -11.12 2.55
C LEU A 79 7.78 -10.64 3.97
N LEU A 80 7.74 -9.32 4.18
CA LEU A 80 7.50 -8.76 5.50
C LEU A 80 6.12 -9.14 6.02
N GLU A 81 5.12 -9.10 5.15
CA GLU A 81 3.76 -9.49 5.54
C GLU A 81 3.70 -10.97 5.90
N ARG A 82 4.43 -11.80 5.16
CA ARG A 82 4.49 -13.23 5.45
C ARG A 82 5.16 -13.49 6.81
N ILE A 83 6.24 -12.77 7.10
CA ILE A 83 6.92 -12.87 8.38
C ILE A 83 5.97 -12.48 9.51
N ASP A 84 5.23 -11.39 9.34
CA ASP A 84 4.29 -10.94 10.36
C ASP A 84 3.21 -11.98 10.63
N ARG A 85 2.70 -12.62 9.58
CA ARG A 85 1.69 -13.67 9.76
C ARG A 85 2.27 -14.87 10.52
N LEU A 86 3.49 -15.27 10.17
CA LEU A 86 4.13 -16.40 10.87
C LEU A 86 4.38 -16.09 12.34
N ARG A 87 4.81 -14.86 12.63
CA ARG A 87 5.03 -14.45 14.02
C ARG A 87 3.71 -14.45 14.79
N ALA A 88 2.62 -14.02 14.17
CA ALA A 88 1.32 -14.03 14.81
C ALA A 88 0.90 -15.46 15.12
N GLN A 89 1.15 -16.41 14.22
CA GLN A 89 0.83 -17.80 14.46
C GLN A 89 1.62 -18.36 15.66
N LEU A 90 2.89 -18.00 15.76
CA LEU A 90 3.72 -18.45 16.88
C LEU A 90 3.22 -17.91 18.21
N ARG A 91 2.74 -16.66 18.21
CA ARG A 91 2.24 -16.07 19.46
C ARG A 91 0.96 -16.73 19.95
N HIS A 92 0.23 -17.37 19.06
CA HIS A 92 -1.06 -18.00 19.41
C HIS A 92 -0.96 -19.49 19.67
N ARG A 93 0.23 -20.04 19.80
CA ARG A 93 0.42 -21.46 20.08
C ARG A 93 0.32 -21.83 21.54
#